data_68264ca0da10aaaa10204d5048a91fc6
#
_entry.id   68264ca0da10aaaa10204d5048a91fc6
#
_cell.length_a   1.000
_cell.length_b   1.000
_cell.length_c   1.000
_cell.angle_alpha   90.00
_cell.angle_beta   90.00
_cell.angle_gamma   90.00
#
_symmetry.space_group_name_H-M   'P 1'
#
loop_
_entity.id
_entity.type
_entity.pdbx_description
1 polymer ?
#
loop_
_entity_poly.entity_id
_entity_poly.type
_entity_poly.pdbx_seq_one_letter_code
_entity_poly.pdbx_strand_id
1 'polypeptide(L)'
;MKHICIMSLVVLAGIFSLNAQSKHQPDSLAFLKWSPTPAMGWNSWDCYGPTVTESEVKANADYMATYLKKSGWEYIVVDIRWYVENDKAHGYNEKDAIYVMDKYGRLQPSPLKFPSSANGKGFKVLADYVHNKGLKFGIHIMRGIPVEAVKKNTLILGSSARAQDIYSTELQCPWLKDMYTVVARKEGAQAYYNSLFILYASWGVDFIKIDDLSVPYHQGEIEIIRKAIDKTGRKIVLSTSPGETPVQNAEHIMNHANMWRIVGDFWDNWKQLKEHFEVCNRWSPYIGDGHFPDADMRPLGRIGIRAERGDNRMCALSKDEQLTMMSLFSIFRSPLMFGGNLPDNDEFTLSLLTNKDVLYINKYSQNNRQLFRNDDLIAWVADDPKTGDKFLALFNAQDSVKADANKVSIKIPVNLGQIGITGQCTITDVWNNRNLGNFIKEFSPDIRRHASGLYRITIKK
;
A
#
# COMPACT_ATOMS: atom_id res chain seq x y z
N MET A 1 80.29 -3.25 -49.89
CA MET A 1 79.01 -2.66 -50.25
C MET A 1 77.93 -3.49 -49.61
N LYS A 2 77.36 -2.96 -48.51
CA LYS A 2 76.33 -3.66 -47.66
C LYS A 2 74.97 -3.18 -48.07
N HIS A 3 74.11 -4.07 -48.57
CA HIS A 3 72.72 -3.77 -48.82
C HIS A 3 71.90 -3.92 -47.51
N ILE A 4 71.26 -2.83 -47.09
CA ILE A 4 70.34 -2.82 -45.99
C ILE A 4 68.94 -3.05 -46.57
N CYS A 5 68.33 -4.19 -46.21
CA CYS A 5 66.94 -4.52 -46.53
C CYS A 5 66.03 -3.91 -45.44
N ILE A 6 65.18 -2.96 -45.79
CA ILE A 6 64.18 -2.40 -44.90
C ILE A 6 62.91 -3.25 -45.04
N MET A 7 62.59 -3.95 -44.00
CA MET A 7 61.37 -4.78 -43.88
C MET A 7 60.24 -3.87 -43.32
N SER A 8 59.27 -3.52 -44.16
CA SER A 8 58.09 -2.77 -43.76
C SER A 8 57.08 -3.71 -43.10
N LEU A 9 56.84 -3.48 -41.81
CA LEU A 9 55.84 -4.19 -41.03
C LEU A 9 54.48 -3.52 -41.23
N VAL A 10 53.59 -4.18 -42.00
CA VAL A 10 52.17 -3.77 -42.12
C VAL A 10 51.39 -4.33 -40.94
N VAL A 11 51.00 -3.44 -40.03
CA VAL A 11 50.11 -3.79 -38.93
C VAL A 11 48.67 -3.72 -39.44
N LEU A 12 48.05 -4.87 -39.64
CA LEU A 12 46.61 -4.98 -39.89
C LEU A 12 45.89 -4.79 -38.57
N ALA A 13 45.28 -3.60 -38.33
CA ALA A 13 44.35 -3.34 -37.23
C ALA A 13 42.99 -3.98 -37.58
N GLY A 14 42.77 -5.20 -37.05
CA GLY A 14 41.46 -5.83 -37.11
C GLY A 14 40.46 -5.07 -36.22
N ILE A 15 39.49 -4.41 -36.86
CA ILE A 15 38.36 -3.79 -36.17
C ILE A 15 37.42 -4.94 -35.77
N PHE A 16 37.52 -5.39 -34.50
CA PHE A 16 36.50 -6.21 -33.88
C PHE A 16 35.30 -5.32 -33.59
N SER A 17 34.29 -5.34 -34.44
CA SER A 17 32.94 -4.85 -34.11
C SER A 17 32.35 -5.74 -33.04
N LEU A 18 32.43 -5.31 -31.78
CA LEU A 18 31.64 -5.85 -30.71
C LEU A 18 30.18 -5.48 -30.97
N ASN A 19 29.46 -6.41 -31.65
CA ASN A 19 28.02 -6.44 -31.61
C ASN A 19 27.61 -6.69 -30.17
N ALA A 20 27.39 -5.61 -29.41
CA ALA A 20 26.64 -5.66 -28.17
C ALA A 20 25.20 -6.04 -28.54
N GLN A 21 24.92 -7.36 -28.62
CA GLN A 21 23.58 -7.86 -28.47
C GLN A 21 23.08 -7.31 -27.12
N SER A 22 22.23 -6.29 -27.18
CA SER A 22 21.40 -5.91 -26.03
C SER A 22 20.61 -7.17 -25.68
N LYS A 23 21.08 -7.89 -24.66
CA LYS A 23 20.26 -8.88 -23.98
C LYS A 23 19.01 -8.10 -23.56
N HIS A 24 17.91 -8.30 -24.23
CA HIS A 24 16.59 -7.97 -23.72
C HIS A 24 16.47 -8.76 -22.41
N GLN A 25 16.89 -8.14 -21.31
CA GLN A 25 16.45 -8.58 -20.00
C GLN A 25 14.93 -8.47 -20.07
N PRO A 26 14.18 -9.57 -19.85
CA PRO A 26 12.74 -9.44 -19.77
C PRO A 26 12.45 -8.29 -18.81
N ASP A 27 11.49 -7.44 -19.15
CA ASP A 27 11.11 -6.24 -18.38
C ASP A 27 10.50 -6.71 -17.04
N SER A 28 11.30 -7.41 -16.21
CA SER A 28 10.90 -8.06 -14.95
C SER A 28 10.35 -7.06 -13.96
N LEU A 29 10.59 -5.75 -14.18
CA LEU A 29 10.12 -4.65 -13.37
C LEU A 29 9.05 -3.80 -14.09
N ALA A 30 8.44 -4.31 -15.16
CA ALA A 30 7.38 -3.59 -15.87
C ALA A 30 6.19 -3.24 -14.97
N PHE A 31 5.94 -4.05 -13.93
CA PHE A 31 4.86 -3.82 -12.97
C PHE A 31 5.03 -2.50 -12.18
N LEU A 32 6.25 -1.98 -12.01
CA LEU A 32 6.47 -0.70 -11.34
C LEU A 32 5.73 0.45 -12.04
N LYS A 33 5.58 0.35 -13.37
CA LYS A 33 4.82 1.34 -14.17
C LYS A 33 3.30 1.27 -13.97
N TRP A 34 2.79 0.26 -13.24
CA TRP A 34 1.35 0.08 -13.02
C TRP A 34 0.82 0.93 -11.87
N SER A 35 1.69 1.33 -10.94
CA SER A 35 1.39 2.22 -9.82
C SER A 35 2.50 3.27 -9.69
N PRO A 36 2.60 4.24 -10.62
CA PRO A 36 3.69 5.23 -10.62
C PRO A 36 3.65 6.18 -9.42
N THR A 37 2.52 6.26 -8.75
CA THR A 37 2.32 6.98 -7.47
C THR A 37 1.73 6.04 -6.43
N PRO A 38 1.84 6.37 -5.13
CA PRO A 38 1.18 5.58 -4.09
C PRO A 38 -0.30 5.36 -4.39
N ALA A 39 -0.78 4.12 -4.24
CA ALA A 39 -2.18 3.79 -4.49
C ALA A 39 -3.10 4.54 -3.51
N MET A 40 -4.24 5.00 -4.01
CA MET A 40 -5.27 5.66 -3.21
C MET A 40 -6.61 4.96 -3.43
N GLY A 41 -7.24 4.49 -2.36
CA GLY A 41 -8.46 3.71 -2.46
C GLY A 41 -9.22 3.55 -1.16
N TRP A 42 -10.26 2.75 -1.21
CA TRP A 42 -11.07 2.29 -0.09
C TRP A 42 -10.91 0.78 0.07
N ASN A 43 -10.85 0.34 1.31
CA ASN A 43 -10.87 -1.08 1.66
C ASN A 43 -11.95 -1.33 2.71
N SER A 44 -12.68 -2.43 2.59
CA SER A 44 -13.87 -2.72 3.39
C SER A 44 -13.60 -3.16 4.84
N TRP A 45 -12.34 -3.39 5.24
CA TRP A 45 -12.02 -4.08 6.50
C TRP A 45 -12.44 -3.31 7.75
N ASP A 46 -12.00 -2.05 7.90
CA ASP A 46 -12.18 -1.31 9.16
C ASP A 46 -13.65 -1.01 9.44
N CYS A 47 -14.51 -1.00 8.42
CA CYS A 47 -15.95 -0.77 8.61
C CYS A 47 -16.79 -2.04 8.61
N TYR A 48 -16.48 -3.05 7.79
CA TYR A 48 -17.35 -4.21 7.59
C TYR A 48 -16.71 -5.56 7.89
N GLY A 49 -15.37 -5.60 8.08
CA GLY A 49 -14.64 -6.85 8.31
C GLY A 49 -14.98 -7.91 7.26
N PRO A 50 -15.18 -9.19 7.70
CA PRO A 50 -15.46 -10.29 6.78
C PRO A 50 -16.89 -10.32 6.23
N THR A 51 -17.74 -9.34 6.59
CA THR A 51 -19.18 -9.38 6.32
C THR A 51 -19.65 -8.38 5.26
N VAL A 52 -18.74 -7.69 4.59
CA VAL A 52 -19.09 -6.71 3.55
C VAL A 52 -19.99 -7.31 2.47
N THR A 53 -20.96 -6.54 2.00
CA THR A 53 -21.93 -6.94 0.98
C THR A 53 -21.74 -6.17 -0.33
N GLU A 54 -22.27 -6.70 -1.43
CA GLU A 54 -22.23 -6.06 -2.74
C GLU A 54 -22.83 -4.65 -2.73
N SER A 55 -23.93 -4.44 -2.02
CA SER A 55 -24.59 -3.13 -1.92
C SER A 55 -23.72 -2.10 -1.23
N GLU A 56 -22.99 -2.48 -0.19
CA GLU A 56 -22.07 -1.61 0.54
C GLU A 56 -20.85 -1.26 -0.30
N VAL A 57 -20.29 -2.22 -1.04
CA VAL A 57 -19.21 -1.96 -2.00
C VAL A 57 -19.65 -0.96 -3.06
N LYS A 58 -20.86 -1.13 -3.63
CA LYS A 58 -21.42 -0.19 -4.60
C LYS A 58 -21.63 1.20 -4.02
N ALA A 59 -22.16 1.32 -2.80
CA ALA A 59 -22.35 2.61 -2.13
C ALA A 59 -21.04 3.36 -1.92
N ASN A 60 -19.98 2.66 -1.50
CA ASN A 60 -18.63 3.24 -1.34
C ASN A 60 -18.02 3.62 -2.71
N ALA A 61 -18.23 2.82 -3.76
CA ALA A 61 -17.81 3.16 -5.12
C ALA A 61 -18.54 4.41 -5.66
N ASP A 62 -19.83 4.54 -5.41
CA ASP A 62 -20.64 5.70 -5.81
C ASP A 62 -20.15 6.99 -5.15
N TYR A 63 -19.90 6.93 -3.85
CA TYR A 63 -19.35 8.07 -3.11
C TYR A 63 -17.96 8.43 -3.63
N MET A 64 -17.06 7.47 -3.80
CA MET A 64 -15.71 7.72 -4.31
C MET A 64 -15.76 8.35 -5.70
N ALA A 65 -16.58 7.85 -6.60
CA ALA A 65 -16.72 8.38 -7.95
C ALA A 65 -17.20 9.83 -7.95
N THR A 66 -18.10 10.17 -7.04
CA THR A 66 -18.71 11.50 -6.95
C THR A 66 -17.79 12.52 -6.30
N TYR A 67 -17.18 12.18 -5.18
CA TYR A 67 -16.52 13.16 -4.31
C TYR A 67 -15.00 13.07 -4.32
N LEU A 68 -14.41 11.88 -4.57
CA LEU A 68 -12.98 11.64 -4.33
C LEU A 68 -12.17 11.38 -5.61
N LYS A 69 -12.79 10.89 -6.68
CA LYS A 69 -12.12 10.53 -7.94
C LYS A 69 -11.29 11.68 -8.53
N LYS A 70 -11.81 12.91 -8.49
CA LYS A 70 -11.08 14.11 -8.99
C LYS A 70 -9.81 14.40 -8.20
N SER A 71 -9.72 13.94 -6.94
CA SER A 71 -8.55 14.03 -6.09
C SER A 71 -7.59 12.86 -6.29
N GLY A 72 -7.97 11.87 -7.13
CA GLY A 72 -7.12 10.75 -7.54
C GLY A 72 -7.32 9.48 -6.73
N TRP A 73 -8.40 9.36 -5.97
CA TRP A 73 -8.85 8.11 -5.36
C TRP A 73 -9.47 7.23 -6.43
N GLU A 74 -9.01 5.97 -6.51
CA GLU A 74 -9.40 5.14 -7.65
C GLU A 74 -9.67 3.66 -7.33
N TYR A 75 -9.15 3.12 -6.22
CA TYR A 75 -9.31 1.70 -5.92
C TYR A 75 -10.48 1.44 -4.96
N ILE A 76 -11.32 0.46 -5.29
CA ILE A 76 -12.37 -0.12 -4.43
C ILE A 76 -11.99 -1.56 -4.15
N VAL A 77 -11.60 -1.87 -2.90
CA VAL A 77 -11.05 -3.17 -2.51
C VAL A 77 -11.99 -3.88 -1.56
N VAL A 78 -12.41 -5.08 -1.94
CA VAL A 78 -13.18 -6.01 -1.10
C VAL A 78 -12.21 -6.87 -0.30
N ASP A 79 -12.22 -6.71 1.02
CA ASP A 79 -11.32 -7.42 1.93
C ASP A 79 -11.73 -8.88 2.13
N ILE A 80 -10.89 -9.69 2.85
CA ILE A 80 -11.15 -11.11 3.07
C ILE A 80 -12.48 -11.36 3.73
N ARG A 81 -12.88 -12.36 3.73
CA ARG A 81 -13.58 -13.65 3.61
C ARG A 81 -14.83 -13.52 2.74
N TRP A 82 -14.74 -12.72 1.67
CA TRP A 82 -15.82 -12.61 0.66
C TRP A 82 -16.32 -13.97 0.15
N TYR A 83 -15.56 -15.03 0.36
CA TYR A 83 -15.81 -16.42 -0.06
C TYR A 83 -16.51 -17.29 0.99
N VAL A 84 -16.80 -16.77 2.18
CA VAL A 84 -17.53 -17.48 3.25
C VAL A 84 -18.97 -17.00 3.30
N GLU A 85 -19.94 -17.95 3.22
CA GLU A 85 -21.37 -17.61 3.19
C GLU A 85 -21.89 -17.14 4.55
N ASN A 86 -21.52 -17.84 5.61
CA ASN A 86 -22.03 -17.70 6.97
C ASN A 86 -21.02 -17.06 7.92
N ASP A 87 -20.26 -16.08 7.44
CA ASP A 87 -19.32 -15.35 8.28
C ASP A 87 -20.03 -14.39 9.24
N LYS A 88 -19.32 -13.88 10.24
CA LYS A 88 -19.89 -13.05 11.31
C LYS A 88 -19.08 -11.76 11.52
N ALA A 89 -19.74 -10.76 12.08
CA ALA A 89 -19.08 -9.56 12.61
C ALA A 89 -18.28 -9.89 13.89
N HIS A 90 -17.30 -9.04 14.20
CA HIS A 90 -16.47 -9.10 15.41
C HIS A 90 -15.74 -10.45 15.56
N GLY A 91 -14.96 -10.79 14.56
CA GLY A 91 -14.16 -12.00 14.46
C GLY A 91 -14.48 -12.82 13.21
N TYR A 92 -14.20 -14.12 13.28
CA TYR A 92 -14.38 -15.06 12.16
C TYR A 92 -15.26 -16.23 12.57
N ASN A 93 -16.10 -16.72 11.64
CA ASN A 93 -16.72 -18.03 11.80
C ASN A 93 -15.76 -19.12 11.30
N GLU A 94 -14.95 -19.68 12.21
CA GLU A 94 -14.00 -20.75 11.87
C GLU A 94 -14.58 -22.16 12.10
N LYS A 95 -15.61 -22.28 12.94
CA LYS A 95 -16.10 -23.58 13.39
C LYS A 95 -16.86 -24.34 12.29
N ASP A 96 -17.72 -23.65 11.58
CA ASP A 96 -18.65 -24.22 10.59
C ASP A 96 -18.74 -23.34 9.34
N ALA A 97 -17.63 -22.69 8.97
CA ALA A 97 -17.53 -21.83 7.80
C ALA A 97 -17.90 -22.59 6.52
N ILE A 98 -18.80 -22.02 5.73
CA ILE A 98 -19.22 -22.55 4.43
C ILE A 98 -18.46 -21.82 3.34
N TYR A 99 -17.47 -22.49 2.76
CA TYR A 99 -16.62 -21.92 1.71
C TYR A 99 -17.23 -22.13 0.33
N VAL A 100 -17.32 -21.07 -0.46
CA VAL A 100 -17.70 -21.15 -1.87
C VAL A 100 -16.44 -21.35 -2.71
N MET A 101 -16.37 -22.48 -3.41
CA MET A 101 -15.23 -22.84 -4.26
C MET A 101 -15.70 -23.47 -5.57
N ASP A 102 -14.89 -23.32 -6.62
CA ASP A 102 -15.08 -24.08 -7.85
C ASP A 102 -14.51 -25.50 -7.76
N LYS A 103 -14.69 -26.27 -8.83
CA LYS A 103 -14.22 -27.67 -8.90
C LYS A 103 -12.69 -27.85 -8.83
N TYR A 104 -11.93 -26.77 -8.99
CA TYR A 104 -10.47 -26.73 -8.86
C TYR A 104 -10.01 -26.22 -7.49
N GLY A 105 -10.92 -26.03 -6.53
CA GLY A 105 -10.62 -25.56 -5.18
C GLY A 105 -10.29 -24.07 -5.11
N ARG A 106 -10.59 -23.28 -6.15
CA ARG A 106 -10.40 -21.84 -6.14
C ARG A 106 -11.61 -21.14 -5.53
N LEU A 107 -11.36 -20.26 -4.57
CA LEU A 107 -12.41 -19.53 -3.86
C LEU A 107 -13.23 -18.66 -4.84
N GLN A 108 -14.54 -18.60 -4.59
CA GLN A 108 -15.52 -17.83 -5.34
C GLN A 108 -16.27 -16.89 -4.38
N PRO A 109 -16.71 -15.69 -4.85
CA PRO A 109 -17.54 -14.83 -4.00
C PRO A 109 -18.85 -15.52 -3.62
N SER A 110 -19.20 -15.39 -2.35
CA SER A 110 -20.48 -15.93 -1.86
C SER A 110 -21.67 -15.20 -2.48
N PRO A 111 -22.58 -15.88 -3.18
CA PRO A 111 -23.76 -15.23 -3.73
C PRO A 111 -24.73 -14.64 -2.68
N LEU A 112 -24.62 -15.07 -1.42
CA LEU A 112 -25.38 -14.47 -0.32
C LEU A 112 -24.90 -13.05 0.00
N LYS A 113 -23.60 -12.79 -0.10
CA LYS A 113 -23.02 -11.45 0.10
C LYS A 113 -22.92 -10.66 -1.21
N PHE A 114 -22.65 -11.34 -2.32
CA PHE A 114 -22.45 -10.77 -3.64
C PHE A 114 -23.39 -11.44 -4.66
N PRO A 115 -24.69 -11.08 -4.68
CA PRO A 115 -25.70 -11.75 -5.52
C PRO A 115 -25.34 -11.78 -7.01
N SER A 116 -24.65 -10.77 -7.51
CA SER A 116 -24.23 -10.72 -8.91
C SER A 116 -23.16 -11.76 -9.30
N SER A 117 -22.53 -12.41 -8.32
CA SER A 117 -21.54 -13.47 -8.53
C SER A 117 -22.15 -14.84 -8.88
N ALA A 118 -23.47 -14.98 -8.71
CA ALA A 118 -24.17 -16.23 -8.95
C ALA A 118 -23.88 -16.82 -10.35
N ASN A 119 -24.04 -18.14 -10.46
CA ASN A 119 -23.81 -18.90 -11.71
C ASN A 119 -22.37 -18.81 -12.23
N GLY A 120 -21.39 -18.73 -11.34
CA GLY A 120 -19.96 -18.75 -11.67
C GLY A 120 -19.43 -17.44 -12.29
N LYS A 121 -20.16 -16.33 -12.18
CA LYS A 121 -19.73 -15.04 -12.70
C LYS A 121 -18.57 -14.41 -11.91
N GLY A 122 -18.33 -14.89 -10.69
CA GLY A 122 -17.32 -14.31 -9.80
C GLY A 122 -17.59 -12.83 -9.55
N PHE A 123 -16.55 -12.05 -9.42
CA PHE A 123 -16.67 -10.59 -9.25
C PHE A 123 -16.88 -9.81 -10.55
N LYS A 124 -16.99 -10.46 -11.73
CA LYS A 124 -17.02 -9.76 -13.02
C LYS A 124 -18.07 -8.64 -13.08
N VAL A 125 -19.28 -8.90 -12.61
CA VAL A 125 -20.38 -7.92 -12.66
C VAL A 125 -20.12 -6.75 -11.72
N LEU A 126 -19.62 -7.00 -10.53
CA LEU A 126 -19.26 -5.96 -9.56
C LEU A 126 -18.05 -5.13 -10.05
N ALA A 127 -17.03 -5.78 -10.59
CA ALA A 127 -15.88 -5.10 -11.18
C ALA A 127 -16.30 -4.20 -12.36
N ASP A 128 -17.17 -4.67 -13.25
CA ASP A 128 -17.72 -3.85 -14.34
C ASP A 128 -18.49 -2.63 -13.82
N TYR A 129 -19.26 -2.79 -12.73
CA TYR A 129 -19.94 -1.68 -12.09
C TYR A 129 -18.94 -0.60 -11.60
N VAL A 130 -17.86 -1.02 -10.95
CA VAL A 130 -16.80 -0.13 -10.46
C VAL A 130 -16.07 0.54 -11.64
N HIS A 131 -15.73 -0.22 -12.68
CA HIS A 131 -15.08 0.29 -13.89
C HIS A 131 -15.94 1.31 -14.64
N ASN A 132 -17.25 1.08 -14.75
CA ASN A 132 -18.17 2.03 -15.39
C ASN A 132 -18.23 3.40 -14.69
N LYS A 133 -17.79 3.49 -13.43
CA LYS A 133 -17.59 4.76 -12.71
C LYS A 133 -16.20 5.36 -12.95
N GLY A 134 -15.34 4.67 -13.71
CA GLY A 134 -13.95 5.02 -13.98
C GLY A 134 -13.06 4.84 -12.75
N LEU A 135 -13.39 3.89 -11.90
CA LEU A 135 -12.62 3.41 -10.76
C LEU A 135 -11.99 2.07 -11.09
N LYS A 136 -11.13 1.57 -10.20
CA LYS A 136 -10.44 0.28 -10.30
C LYS A 136 -10.95 -0.67 -9.22
N PHE A 137 -11.12 -1.95 -9.56
CA PHE A 137 -11.62 -2.96 -8.65
C PHE A 137 -10.48 -3.80 -8.07
N GLY A 138 -10.50 -4.03 -6.76
CA GLY A 138 -9.52 -4.85 -6.06
C GLY A 138 -10.16 -5.86 -5.13
N ILE A 139 -9.40 -6.88 -4.79
CA ILE A 139 -9.76 -7.88 -3.79
C ILE A 139 -8.60 -8.13 -2.84
N HIS A 140 -8.93 -8.63 -1.66
CA HIS A 140 -7.99 -9.15 -0.69
C HIS A 140 -8.13 -10.66 -0.61
N ILE A 141 -7.01 -11.37 -0.57
CA ILE A 141 -6.94 -12.83 -0.43
C ILE A 141 -5.92 -13.21 0.64
N MET A 142 -6.05 -14.44 1.16
CA MET A 142 -4.99 -15.08 1.94
C MET A 142 -4.00 -15.76 0.99
N ARG A 143 -2.69 -15.80 1.35
CA ARG A 143 -1.76 -16.71 0.67
C ARG A 143 -2.13 -18.17 0.89
N GLY A 144 -1.59 -19.06 0.06
CA GLY A 144 -1.76 -20.50 0.25
C GLY A 144 -2.91 -21.08 -0.55
N ILE A 145 -3.29 -22.30 -0.18
CA ILE A 145 -4.35 -23.09 -0.80
C ILE A 145 -5.44 -23.41 0.23
N PRO A 146 -6.74 -23.30 -0.11
CA PRO A 146 -7.83 -23.58 0.83
C PRO A 146 -7.73 -24.98 1.47
N VAL A 147 -7.90 -25.02 2.79
CA VAL A 147 -7.93 -26.29 3.55
C VAL A 147 -8.95 -27.24 2.95
N GLU A 148 -10.12 -26.75 2.53
CA GLU A 148 -11.16 -27.54 1.89
C GLU A 148 -10.74 -28.09 0.51
N ALA A 149 -9.93 -27.37 -0.25
CA ALA A 149 -9.38 -27.86 -1.51
C ALA A 149 -8.43 -29.05 -1.27
N VAL A 150 -7.59 -28.97 -0.23
CA VAL A 150 -6.68 -30.05 0.16
C VAL A 150 -7.46 -31.26 0.69
N LYS A 151 -8.46 -31.06 1.54
CA LYS A 151 -9.34 -32.15 2.03
C LYS A 151 -10.02 -32.90 0.86
N LYS A 152 -10.53 -32.18 -0.12
CA LYS A 152 -11.17 -32.75 -1.33
C LYS A 152 -10.16 -33.22 -2.36
N ASN A 153 -8.87 -32.95 -2.17
CA ASN A 153 -7.77 -33.25 -3.09
C ASN A 153 -8.09 -32.81 -4.54
N THR A 154 -8.50 -31.54 -4.70
CA THR A 154 -8.90 -30.99 -6.01
C THR A 154 -7.77 -31.03 -7.02
N LEU A 155 -8.11 -31.15 -8.30
CA LEU A 155 -7.14 -31.06 -9.39
C LEU A 155 -6.62 -29.61 -9.53
N ILE A 156 -5.32 -29.44 -9.71
CA ILE A 156 -4.72 -28.12 -10.04
C ILE A 156 -4.89 -27.87 -11.53
N LEU A 157 -5.64 -26.83 -11.88
CA LEU A 157 -5.89 -26.48 -13.28
C LEU A 157 -4.59 -26.13 -14.00
N GLY A 158 -4.33 -26.83 -15.09
CA GLY A 158 -3.10 -26.63 -15.89
C GLY A 158 -1.90 -27.48 -15.44
N SER A 159 -2.13 -28.50 -14.58
CA SER A 159 -1.13 -29.46 -14.12
C SER A 159 -1.77 -30.83 -13.94
N SER A 160 -0.94 -31.88 -13.85
CA SER A 160 -1.36 -33.20 -13.35
C SER A 160 -1.43 -33.29 -11.83
N ALA A 161 -0.85 -32.32 -11.13
CA ALA A 161 -0.83 -32.26 -9.67
C ALA A 161 -2.22 -32.00 -9.07
N ARG A 162 -2.36 -32.38 -7.83
CA ARG A 162 -3.53 -32.14 -6.99
C ARG A 162 -3.20 -31.26 -5.78
N ALA A 163 -4.20 -30.80 -5.08
CA ALA A 163 -4.05 -29.93 -3.91
C ALA A 163 -3.14 -30.53 -2.83
N GLN A 164 -3.20 -31.86 -2.62
CA GLN A 164 -2.33 -32.56 -1.66
C GLN A 164 -0.86 -32.65 -2.09
N ASP A 165 -0.54 -32.43 -3.37
CA ASP A 165 0.83 -32.50 -3.85
C ASP A 165 1.61 -31.22 -3.52
N ILE A 166 0.93 -30.07 -3.39
CA ILE A 166 1.57 -28.75 -3.29
C ILE A 166 1.52 -28.11 -1.91
N TYR A 167 0.73 -28.65 -0.98
CA TYR A 167 0.51 -28.03 0.33
C TYR A 167 1.55 -28.45 1.39
N SER A 168 1.58 -27.67 2.48
CA SER A 168 2.19 -28.01 3.77
C SER A 168 1.35 -27.40 4.90
N THR A 169 1.29 -28.10 6.02
CA THR A 169 0.71 -27.59 7.28
C THR A 169 1.70 -26.72 8.05
N GLU A 170 2.98 -26.78 7.68
CA GLU A 170 4.00 -25.91 8.26
C GLU A 170 3.76 -24.46 7.84
N LEU A 171 4.04 -23.52 8.74
CA LEU A 171 3.86 -22.08 8.52
C LEU A 171 2.45 -21.71 8.09
N GLN A 172 1.44 -22.49 8.49
CA GLN A 172 0.04 -22.09 8.33
C GLN A 172 -0.21 -20.78 9.10
N CYS A 173 -1.02 -19.89 8.52
CA CYS A 173 -1.40 -18.64 9.17
C CYS A 173 -1.88 -18.85 10.60
N PRO A 174 -1.29 -18.19 11.62
CA PRO A 174 -1.63 -18.44 13.02
C PRO A 174 -2.99 -17.88 13.44
N TRP A 175 -3.48 -16.84 12.78
CA TRP A 175 -4.68 -16.10 13.15
C TRP A 175 -5.92 -16.43 12.30
N LEU A 176 -5.75 -17.08 11.13
CA LEU A 176 -6.86 -17.55 10.29
C LEU A 176 -6.51 -18.88 9.61
N LYS A 177 -7.28 -19.92 9.86
CA LYS A 177 -6.98 -21.29 9.42
C LYS A 177 -7.62 -21.70 8.07
N ASP A 178 -8.02 -20.73 7.27
CA ASP A 178 -8.67 -20.99 5.97
C ASP A 178 -7.75 -21.67 4.96
N MET A 179 -6.43 -21.42 5.05
CA MET A 179 -5.44 -21.85 4.06
C MET A 179 -4.33 -22.69 4.66
N TYR A 180 -3.81 -23.64 3.86
CA TYR A 180 -2.49 -24.23 4.06
C TYR A 180 -1.43 -23.52 3.21
N THR A 181 -0.18 -23.60 3.63
CA THR A 181 0.97 -23.07 2.88
C THR A 181 1.07 -23.79 1.51
N VAL A 182 1.31 -23.03 0.45
CA VAL A 182 1.75 -23.58 -0.84
C VAL A 182 3.28 -23.67 -0.84
N VAL A 183 3.81 -24.86 -1.06
CA VAL A 183 5.27 -25.07 -1.14
C VAL A 183 5.74 -24.72 -2.56
N ALA A 184 6.28 -23.53 -2.73
CA ALA A 184 6.58 -22.91 -4.04
C ALA A 184 7.42 -23.80 -4.99
N ARG A 185 8.33 -24.64 -4.43
CA ARG A 185 9.21 -25.54 -5.21
C ARG A 185 8.54 -26.83 -5.70
N LYS A 186 7.33 -27.14 -5.22
CA LYS A 186 6.61 -28.36 -5.61
C LYS A 186 6.03 -28.23 -7.01
N GLU A 187 6.03 -29.33 -7.76
CA GLU A 187 5.36 -29.40 -9.04
C GLU A 187 3.87 -29.07 -8.86
N GLY A 188 3.32 -28.23 -9.74
CA GLY A 188 1.94 -27.77 -9.65
C GLY A 188 1.73 -26.46 -8.88
N ALA A 189 2.66 -26.03 -7.99
CA ALA A 189 2.51 -24.81 -7.21
C ALA A 189 2.38 -23.55 -8.09
N GLN A 190 3.26 -23.42 -9.10
CA GLN A 190 3.16 -22.32 -10.07
C GLN A 190 1.88 -22.40 -10.90
N ALA A 191 1.44 -23.60 -11.29
CA ALA A 191 0.20 -23.79 -12.05
C ALA A 191 -1.02 -23.39 -11.21
N TYR A 192 -1.03 -23.68 -9.90
CA TYR A 192 -2.07 -23.26 -8.99
C TYR A 192 -2.22 -21.73 -9.00
N TYR A 193 -1.15 -20.99 -8.69
CA TYR A 193 -1.22 -19.53 -8.71
C TYR A 193 -1.51 -18.97 -10.09
N ASN A 194 -0.96 -19.53 -11.17
CA ASN A 194 -1.33 -19.13 -12.53
C ASN A 194 -2.83 -19.22 -12.77
N SER A 195 -3.45 -20.35 -12.37
CA SER A 195 -4.89 -20.56 -12.55
C SER A 195 -5.73 -19.59 -11.72
N LEU A 196 -5.26 -19.26 -10.54
CA LEU A 196 -5.92 -18.33 -9.61
C LEU A 196 -5.90 -16.90 -10.16
N PHE A 197 -4.73 -16.40 -10.59
CA PHE A 197 -4.61 -15.04 -11.11
C PHE A 197 -5.24 -14.87 -12.49
N ILE A 198 -5.25 -15.90 -13.34
CA ILE A 198 -6.04 -15.90 -14.58
C ILE A 198 -7.54 -15.76 -14.26
N LEU A 199 -8.04 -16.45 -13.23
CA LEU A 199 -9.43 -16.30 -12.79
C LEU A 199 -9.70 -14.86 -12.34
N TYR A 200 -8.86 -14.28 -11.49
CA TYR A 200 -9.03 -12.91 -11.00
C TYR A 200 -8.92 -11.87 -12.12
N ALA A 201 -7.99 -12.07 -13.06
CA ALA A 201 -7.90 -11.23 -14.25
C ALA A 201 -9.19 -11.31 -15.10
N SER A 202 -9.81 -12.49 -15.22
CA SER A 202 -11.07 -12.66 -15.94
C SER A 202 -12.25 -11.94 -15.26
N TRP A 203 -12.19 -11.75 -13.94
CA TRP A 203 -13.16 -10.93 -13.20
C TRP A 203 -12.93 -9.43 -13.36
N GLY A 204 -11.79 -9.02 -13.92
CA GLY A 204 -11.47 -7.62 -14.06
C GLY A 204 -10.76 -6.99 -12.84
N VAL A 205 -10.10 -7.81 -12.02
CA VAL A 205 -9.34 -7.31 -10.85
C VAL A 205 -8.13 -6.49 -11.29
N ASP A 206 -7.93 -5.31 -10.68
CA ASP A 206 -6.83 -4.37 -10.93
C ASP A 206 -5.86 -4.26 -9.75
N PHE A 207 -6.25 -4.72 -8.56
CA PHE A 207 -5.48 -4.63 -7.34
C PHE A 207 -5.71 -5.88 -6.48
N ILE A 208 -4.64 -6.46 -5.96
CA ILE A 208 -4.70 -7.59 -5.04
C ILE A 208 -3.86 -7.30 -3.80
N LYS A 209 -4.50 -7.34 -2.64
CA LYS A 209 -3.85 -7.42 -1.33
C LYS A 209 -3.78 -8.90 -0.93
N ILE A 210 -2.61 -9.37 -0.50
CA ILE A 210 -2.41 -10.76 -0.08
C ILE A 210 -1.86 -10.80 1.33
N ASP A 211 -2.63 -11.39 2.22
CA ASP A 211 -2.26 -11.53 3.63
C ASP A 211 -1.39 -12.75 3.92
N ASP A 212 -0.73 -12.69 5.08
CA ASP A 212 0.15 -13.71 5.63
C ASP A 212 1.43 -13.93 4.81
N LEU A 213 1.91 -12.89 4.09
CA LEU A 213 3.15 -12.96 3.30
C LEU A 213 4.37 -12.38 3.99
N SER A 214 4.18 -11.51 4.99
CA SER A 214 5.26 -10.67 5.55
C SER A 214 5.96 -11.28 6.77
N VAL A 215 5.22 -11.94 7.67
CA VAL A 215 5.77 -12.51 8.92
C VAL A 215 5.11 -13.87 9.23
N PRO A 216 5.87 -14.97 9.08
CA PRO A 216 7.21 -15.06 8.49
C PRO A 216 7.22 -14.65 7.01
N TYR A 217 8.38 -14.23 6.52
CA TYR A 217 8.49 -13.75 5.13
C TYR A 217 8.47 -14.91 4.13
N HIS A 218 7.44 -14.97 3.29
CA HIS A 218 7.19 -16.08 2.37
C HIS A 218 7.77 -15.81 0.97
N GLN A 219 9.09 -15.63 0.88
CA GLN A 219 9.79 -15.25 -0.35
C GLN A 219 9.37 -16.07 -1.57
N GLY A 220 9.41 -17.40 -1.48
CA GLY A 220 9.11 -18.27 -2.61
C GLY A 220 7.65 -18.16 -3.09
N GLU A 221 6.69 -17.93 -2.19
CA GLU A 221 5.29 -17.68 -2.61
C GLU A 221 5.16 -16.32 -3.28
N ILE A 222 5.83 -15.26 -2.77
CA ILE A 222 5.83 -13.92 -3.40
C ILE A 222 6.36 -14.01 -4.83
N GLU A 223 7.44 -14.76 -5.07
CA GLU A 223 8.04 -14.94 -6.41
C GLU A 223 7.08 -15.62 -7.39
N ILE A 224 6.44 -16.75 -6.98
CA ILE A 224 5.51 -17.45 -7.87
C ILE A 224 4.20 -16.70 -8.07
N ILE A 225 3.76 -15.91 -7.08
CA ILE A 225 2.63 -14.99 -7.17
C ILE A 225 2.93 -13.90 -8.21
N ARG A 226 4.09 -13.22 -8.12
CA ARG A 226 4.47 -12.19 -9.09
C ARG A 226 4.49 -12.75 -10.52
N LYS A 227 5.13 -13.92 -10.74
CA LYS A 227 5.13 -14.61 -12.03
C LYS A 227 3.73 -14.92 -12.54
N ALA A 228 2.83 -15.34 -11.64
CA ALA A 228 1.44 -15.63 -12.00
C ALA A 228 0.66 -14.38 -12.40
N ILE A 229 0.87 -13.25 -11.71
CA ILE A 229 0.26 -11.97 -12.08
C ILE A 229 0.77 -11.53 -13.47
N ASP A 230 2.08 -11.56 -13.71
CA ASP A 230 2.68 -11.15 -14.98
C ASP A 230 2.15 -12.00 -16.14
N LYS A 231 1.97 -13.30 -15.91
CA LYS A 231 1.42 -14.23 -16.90
C LYS A 231 0.00 -13.88 -17.35
N THR A 232 -0.78 -13.17 -16.54
CA THR A 232 -2.14 -12.76 -16.92
C THR A 232 -2.17 -11.75 -18.06
N GLY A 233 -1.10 -10.98 -18.23
CA GLY A 233 -1.05 -9.82 -19.13
C GLY A 233 -1.87 -8.61 -18.65
N ARG A 234 -2.60 -8.73 -17.51
CA ARG A 234 -3.37 -7.64 -16.92
C ARG A 234 -2.51 -6.87 -15.92
N LYS A 235 -2.64 -5.55 -15.90
CA LYS A 235 -1.99 -4.68 -14.90
C LYS A 235 -2.70 -4.84 -13.55
N ILE A 236 -2.17 -5.71 -12.69
CA ILE A 236 -2.70 -5.95 -11.34
C ILE A 236 -1.66 -5.49 -10.33
N VAL A 237 -1.98 -4.45 -9.58
CA VAL A 237 -1.15 -3.93 -8.48
C VAL A 237 -1.11 -4.95 -7.35
N LEU A 238 0.08 -5.34 -6.91
CA LEU A 238 0.28 -6.27 -5.80
C LEU A 238 0.63 -5.54 -4.51
N SER A 239 -0.16 -5.81 -3.47
CA SER A 239 0.06 -5.41 -2.08
C SER A 239 0.30 -6.65 -1.22
N THR A 240 1.35 -6.67 -0.41
CA THR A 240 1.61 -7.76 0.56
C THR A 240 1.36 -7.29 1.98
N SER A 241 0.73 -8.12 2.81
CA SER A 241 0.35 -7.83 4.22
C SER A 241 0.19 -9.12 5.03
N PRO A 242 -0.24 -9.08 6.33
CA PRO A 242 -0.06 -7.99 7.26
C PRO A 242 1.31 -8.08 7.95
N GLY A 243 1.52 -7.20 8.93
CA GLY A 243 2.70 -7.25 9.78
C GLY A 243 3.88 -6.52 9.17
N GLU A 244 4.95 -6.46 9.93
CA GLU A 244 6.16 -5.77 9.52
C GLU A 244 6.94 -6.64 8.54
N THR A 245 6.96 -6.27 7.25
CA THR A 245 7.91 -6.87 6.32
C THR A 245 9.33 -6.67 6.88
N PRO A 246 10.16 -7.72 7.04
CA PRO A 246 11.50 -7.55 7.58
C PRO A 246 12.35 -6.68 6.63
N VAL A 247 13.00 -5.64 7.16
CA VAL A 247 13.74 -4.65 6.34
C VAL A 247 14.89 -5.27 5.54
N GLN A 248 15.47 -6.38 6.01
CA GLN A 248 16.48 -7.14 5.26
C GLN A 248 15.94 -7.75 3.96
N ASN A 249 14.62 -7.82 3.79
CA ASN A 249 13.97 -8.29 2.56
C ASN A 249 13.52 -7.13 1.65
N ALA A 250 13.94 -5.88 1.96
CA ALA A 250 13.50 -4.70 1.22
C ALA A 250 13.78 -4.79 -0.28
N GLU A 251 14.98 -5.18 -0.68
CA GLU A 251 15.35 -5.34 -2.09
C GLU A 251 14.48 -6.39 -2.79
N HIS A 252 14.24 -7.52 -2.12
CA HIS A 252 13.39 -8.56 -2.68
C HIS A 252 11.97 -8.09 -2.88
N ILE A 253 11.35 -7.45 -1.87
CA ILE A 253 9.95 -7.03 -1.98
C ILE A 253 9.76 -5.90 -3.00
N MET A 254 10.71 -4.95 -3.10
CA MET A 254 10.71 -3.89 -4.12
C MET A 254 10.73 -4.43 -5.54
N ASN A 255 11.34 -5.60 -5.75
CA ASN A 255 11.42 -6.26 -7.05
C ASN A 255 10.21 -7.18 -7.35
N HIS A 256 9.24 -7.29 -6.44
CA HIS A 256 8.11 -8.22 -6.60
C HIS A 256 6.73 -7.59 -6.34
N ALA A 257 6.63 -6.53 -5.52
CA ALA A 257 5.37 -5.92 -5.14
C ALA A 257 5.35 -4.40 -5.36
N ASN A 258 4.16 -3.84 -5.59
CA ASN A 258 3.97 -2.39 -5.71
C ASN A 258 3.84 -1.71 -4.34
N MET A 259 3.37 -2.45 -3.34
CA MET A 259 3.30 -1.97 -1.96
C MET A 259 3.39 -3.15 -1.00
N TRP A 260 3.90 -2.89 0.21
CA TRP A 260 4.05 -3.89 1.26
C TRP A 260 3.91 -3.27 2.63
N ARG A 261 3.24 -3.98 3.53
CA ARG A 261 3.00 -3.54 4.90
C ARG A 261 4.29 -3.48 5.71
N ILE A 262 4.47 -2.38 6.41
CA ILE A 262 5.62 -2.14 7.28
C ILE A 262 5.26 -2.14 8.78
N VAL A 263 3.98 -2.32 9.09
CA VAL A 263 3.43 -2.38 10.45
C VAL A 263 2.37 -3.48 10.55
N GLY A 264 2.00 -3.87 11.76
CA GLY A 264 0.78 -4.62 12.05
C GLY A 264 -0.48 -3.82 11.70
N ASP A 265 -1.66 -4.35 12.04
CA ASP A 265 -2.92 -3.65 11.76
C ASP A 265 -3.03 -2.38 12.60
N PHE A 266 -3.20 -1.26 11.92
CA PHE A 266 -3.33 0.05 12.50
C PHE A 266 -4.80 0.40 12.75
N TRP A 267 -5.11 0.75 13.98
CA TRP A 267 -6.41 1.22 14.40
C TRP A 267 -6.34 2.65 14.94
N ASP A 268 -7.48 3.24 15.21
CA ASP A 268 -7.67 4.64 15.59
C ASP A 268 -7.21 4.95 17.03
N ASN A 269 -5.95 4.69 17.33
CA ASN A 269 -5.34 5.04 18.62
C ASN A 269 -3.96 5.70 18.47
N TRP A 270 -3.71 6.67 19.36
CA TRP A 270 -2.49 7.47 19.32
C TRP A 270 -1.20 6.66 19.49
N LYS A 271 -1.21 5.66 20.37
CA LYS A 271 0.01 4.86 20.62
C LYS A 271 0.51 4.22 19.34
N GLN A 272 -0.37 3.59 18.57
CA GLN A 272 -0.01 2.99 17.28
C GLN A 272 0.44 4.05 16.27
N LEU A 273 -0.24 5.20 16.20
CA LEU A 273 0.18 6.30 15.33
C LEU A 273 1.59 6.81 15.69
N LYS A 274 1.90 6.90 16.98
CA LYS A 274 3.23 7.31 17.45
C LYS A 274 4.33 6.32 17.06
N GLU A 275 4.04 5.04 17.06
CA GLU A 275 4.97 3.98 16.62
C GLU A 275 5.31 4.11 15.12
N HIS A 276 4.40 4.61 14.30
CA HIS A 276 4.63 4.84 12.87
C HIS A 276 5.78 5.79 12.56
N PHE A 277 6.08 6.77 13.41
CA PHE A 277 7.21 7.67 13.17
C PHE A 277 8.54 6.91 13.04
N GLU A 278 8.78 5.92 13.90
CA GLU A 278 9.99 5.10 13.86
C GLU A 278 10.03 4.20 12.64
N VAL A 279 8.91 3.53 12.38
CA VAL A 279 8.83 2.57 11.26
C VAL A 279 8.92 3.28 9.91
N CYS A 280 8.23 4.42 9.74
CA CYS A 280 8.34 5.24 8.54
C CYS A 280 9.77 5.74 8.32
N ASN A 281 10.47 6.18 9.39
CA ASN A 281 11.87 6.58 9.27
C ASN A 281 12.75 5.43 8.78
N ARG A 282 12.58 4.23 9.34
CA ARG A 282 13.34 3.02 8.96
C ARG A 282 13.14 2.64 7.48
N TRP A 283 11.93 2.83 6.97
CA TRP A 283 11.55 2.47 5.61
C TRP A 283 11.68 3.60 4.58
N SER A 284 11.96 4.84 5.01
CA SER A 284 12.07 5.99 4.09
C SER A 284 13.12 5.82 2.98
N PRO A 285 14.25 5.11 3.17
CA PRO A 285 15.22 4.89 2.10
C PRO A 285 14.72 3.98 0.95
N TYR A 286 13.62 3.28 1.16
CA TYR A 286 13.07 2.30 0.23
C TYR A 286 11.82 2.79 -0.52
N ILE A 287 11.53 4.08 -0.43
CA ILE A 287 10.47 4.73 -1.20
C ILE A 287 10.97 4.95 -2.62
N GLY A 288 10.23 4.46 -3.62
CA GLY A 288 10.62 4.64 -5.02
C GLY A 288 9.43 4.67 -5.98
N ASP A 289 9.73 4.90 -7.25
CA ASP A 289 8.70 4.96 -8.27
C ASP A 289 8.13 3.56 -8.57
N GLY A 290 6.83 3.41 -8.36
CA GLY A 290 6.10 2.17 -8.60
C GLY A 290 6.14 1.16 -7.45
N HIS A 291 6.85 1.45 -6.35
CA HIS A 291 6.89 0.61 -5.16
C HIS A 291 6.94 1.46 -3.88
N PHE A 292 6.08 1.14 -2.91
CA PHE A 292 5.87 1.97 -1.73
C PHE A 292 5.72 1.13 -0.46
N PRO A 293 6.50 1.46 0.61
CA PRO A 293 6.22 0.93 1.93
C PRO A 293 4.84 1.43 2.42
N ASP A 294 4.02 0.52 2.93
CA ASP A 294 2.63 0.79 3.32
C ASP A 294 2.49 0.88 4.84
N ALA A 295 2.17 2.07 5.32
CA ALA A 295 1.93 2.35 6.73
C ALA A 295 0.51 1.97 7.17
N ASP A 296 -0.18 1.13 6.41
CA ASP A 296 -1.53 0.62 6.60
C ASP A 296 -2.67 1.56 6.22
N MET A 297 -3.88 1.08 6.44
CA MET A 297 -5.13 1.78 6.14
C MET A 297 -5.33 2.99 7.07
N ARG A 298 -6.28 3.84 6.70
CA ARG A 298 -6.69 5.02 7.50
C ARG A 298 -8.01 4.70 8.17
N PRO A 299 -8.01 4.43 9.47
CA PRO A 299 -9.23 4.20 10.24
C PRO A 299 -9.94 5.54 10.52
N LEU A 300 -10.31 6.26 9.44
CA LEU A 300 -10.96 7.56 9.47
C LEU A 300 -12.47 7.43 9.20
N GLY A 301 -13.24 8.49 9.53
CA GLY A 301 -14.68 8.49 9.37
C GLY A 301 -15.37 7.48 10.29
N ARG A 302 -16.42 6.83 9.80
CA ARG A 302 -17.16 5.82 10.55
C ARG A 302 -16.59 4.43 10.31
N ILE A 303 -16.12 3.78 11.36
CA ILE A 303 -15.53 2.44 11.38
C ILE A 303 -16.26 1.51 12.36
N GLY A 304 -15.91 0.23 12.36
CA GLY A 304 -16.46 -0.71 13.36
C GLY A 304 -17.93 -1.09 13.15
N ILE A 305 -18.55 -0.76 12.01
CA ILE A 305 -19.97 -1.07 11.76
C ILE A 305 -20.24 -2.57 11.94
N ARG A 306 -19.40 -3.39 11.35
CA ARG A 306 -19.33 -4.85 11.53
C ARG A 306 -17.89 -5.35 11.34
N ALA A 307 -16.92 -4.54 11.74
CA ALA A 307 -15.50 -4.85 11.60
C ALA A 307 -15.10 -6.12 12.37
N GLU A 308 -13.91 -6.60 12.13
CA GLU A 308 -13.32 -7.69 12.92
C GLU A 308 -13.12 -7.25 14.38
N ARG A 309 -12.71 -5.98 14.60
CA ARG A 309 -12.44 -5.40 15.93
C ARG A 309 -13.18 -4.09 16.16
N GLY A 310 -13.54 -3.87 17.43
CA GLY A 310 -14.15 -2.64 17.91
C GLY A 310 -15.61 -2.47 17.53
N ASP A 311 -16.28 -1.59 18.24
CA ASP A 311 -17.68 -1.27 18.02
C ASP A 311 -17.86 -0.18 16.96
N ASN A 312 -19.08 -0.02 16.47
CA ASN A 312 -19.46 1.03 15.52
C ASN A 312 -19.24 2.42 16.13
N ARG A 313 -18.35 3.21 15.53
CA ARG A 313 -17.94 4.52 16.01
C ARG A 313 -17.42 5.43 14.91
N MET A 314 -17.38 6.73 15.17
CA MET A 314 -16.49 7.62 14.44
C MET A 314 -15.06 7.42 14.94
N CYS A 315 -14.06 7.67 14.07
CA CYS A 315 -12.65 7.57 14.40
C CYS A 315 -12.33 8.23 15.76
N ALA A 316 -11.70 7.49 16.67
CA ALA A 316 -11.37 7.94 18.03
C ALA A 316 -10.16 8.88 18.10
N LEU A 317 -9.35 8.96 17.02
CA LEU A 317 -8.28 9.96 16.95
C LEU A 317 -8.86 11.37 16.93
N SER A 318 -8.28 12.27 17.75
CA SER A 318 -8.64 13.69 17.71
C SER A 318 -8.37 14.29 16.33
N LYS A 319 -8.95 15.45 16.02
CA LYS A 319 -8.70 16.13 14.75
C LYS A 319 -7.23 16.43 14.52
N ASP A 320 -6.49 16.79 15.57
CA ASP A 320 -5.04 17.03 15.49
C ASP A 320 -4.28 15.74 15.16
N GLU A 321 -4.66 14.61 15.75
CA GLU A 321 -4.05 13.30 15.48
C GLU A 321 -4.39 12.80 14.07
N GLN A 322 -5.60 13.04 13.56
CA GLN A 322 -5.96 12.73 12.17
C GLN A 322 -5.14 13.56 11.17
N LEU A 323 -4.94 14.86 11.44
CA LEU A 323 -4.05 15.71 10.64
C LEU A 323 -2.59 15.23 10.71
N THR A 324 -2.14 14.79 11.89
CA THR A 324 -0.80 14.22 12.10
C THR A 324 -0.61 12.95 11.29
N MET A 325 -1.56 12.02 11.32
CA MET A 325 -1.54 10.80 10.51
C MET A 325 -1.46 11.13 9.02
N MET A 326 -2.35 12.00 8.53
CA MET A 326 -2.37 12.37 7.10
C MET A 326 -1.08 13.09 6.68
N SER A 327 -0.51 13.94 7.54
CA SER A 327 0.76 14.63 7.26
C SER A 327 1.93 13.67 7.18
N LEU A 328 2.05 12.74 8.16
CA LEU A 328 3.11 11.73 8.18
C LEU A 328 3.02 10.81 6.96
N PHE A 329 1.85 10.22 6.72
CA PHE A 329 1.68 9.26 5.63
C PHE A 329 1.83 9.92 4.27
N SER A 330 1.51 11.21 4.15
CA SER A 330 1.70 11.95 2.89
C SER A 330 3.18 12.31 2.66
N ILE A 331 3.90 12.81 3.67
CA ILE A 331 5.31 13.12 3.49
C ILE A 331 6.18 11.88 3.42
N PHE A 332 5.75 10.76 4.00
CA PHE A 332 6.36 9.44 3.85
C PHE A 332 6.03 8.77 2.51
N ARG A 333 5.02 9.25 1.78
CA ARG A 333 4.50 8.64 0.54
C ARG A 333 3.94 7.22 0.73
N SER A 334 3.31 6.95 1.86
CA SER A 334 2.54 5.71 2.03
C SER A 334 1.37 5.66 1.05
N PRO A 335 1.00 4.49 0.51
CA PRO A 335 -0.32 4.31 -0.10
C PRO A 335 -1.43 4.83 0.82
N LEU A 336 -2.50 5.38 0.28
CA LEU A 336 -3.61 5.95 1.06
C LEU A 336 -4.88 5.08 0.88
N MET A 337 -5.04 4.07 1.75
CA MET A 337 -6.22 3.19 1.75
C MET A 337 -7.17 3.59 2.88
N PHE A 338 -8.32 4.16 2.55
CA PHE A 338 -9.35 4.58 3.50
C PHE A 338 -10.14 3.37 4.01
N GLY A 339 -10.30 3.24 5.34
CA GLY A 339 -10.91 2.06 5.97
C GLY A 339 -12.36 2.26 6.43
N GLY A 340 -12.83 3.49 6.58
CA GLY A 340 -14.18 3.77 7.06
C GLY A 340 -15.27 3.65 5.98
N ASN A 341 -16.51 3.85 6.36
CA ASN A 341 -17.63 3.90 5.42
C ASN A 341 -17.69 5.28 4.74
N LEU A 342 -17.35 5.35 3.45
CA LEU A 342 -17.27 6.61 2.71
C LEU A 342 -18.57 7.43 2.73
N PRO A 343 -19.79 6.83 2.57
CA PRO A 343 -21.03 7.58 2.62
C PRO A 343 -21.33 8.31 3.94
N ASP A 344 -20.68 7.90 5.03
CA ASP A 344 -20.86 8.49 6.37
C ASP A 344 -19.81 9.58 6.70
N ASN A 345 -18.97 9.96 5.73
CA ASN A 345 -17.93 10.97 5.96
C ASN A 345 -18.53 12.34 6.29
N ASP A 346 -18.06 12.95 7.36
CA ASP A 346 -18.31 14.36 7.67
C ASP A 346 -17.43 15.29 6.81
N GLU A 347 -17.72 16.60 6.89
CA GLU A 347 -16.97 17.63 6.14
C GLU A 347 -15.48 17.63 6.49
N PHE A 348 -15.13 17.39 7.76
CA PHE A 348 -13.74 17.36 8.19
C PHE A 348 -13.00 16.16 7.56
N THR A 349 -13.57 14.97 7.63
CA THR A 349 -13.00 13.77 6.99
C THR A 349 -12.86 13.99 5.48
N LEU A 350 -13.90 14.53 4.81
CA LEU A 350 -13.83 14.85 3.40
C LEU A 350 -12.70 15.85 3.07
N SER A 351 -12.50 16.86 3.93
CA SER A 351 -11.43 17.85 3.76
C SER A 351 -10.03 17.20 3.83
N LEU A 352 -9.82 16.19 4.68
CA LEU A 352 -8.58 15.43 4.75
C LEU A 352 -8.31 14.66 3.44
N LEU A 353 -9.36 14.07 2.86
CA LEU A 353 -9.26 13.23 1.67
C LEU A 353 -9.18 14.02 0.35
N THR A 354 -9.45 15.33 0.39
CA THR A 354 -9.51 16.16 -0.83
C THR A 354 -8.52 17.33 -0.83
N ASN A 355 -7.69 17.50 0.21
CA ASN A 355 -6.68 18.55 0.22
C ASN A 355 -5.64 18.30 -0.88
N LYS A 356 -5.70 19.09 -1.94
CA LYS A 356 -4.90 18.92 -3.17
C LYS A 356 -3.39 18.97 -2.91
N ASP A 357 -2.95 19.82 -1.99
CA ASP A 357 -1.54 20.04 -1.73
C ASP A 357 -0.94 18.91 -0.87
N VAL A 358 -1.71 18.39 0.10
CA VAL A 358 -1.35 17.19 0.87
C VAL A 358 -1.24 15.97 -0.05
N LEU A 359 -2.22 15.78 -0.93
CA LEU A 359 -2.22 14.69 -1.90
C LEU A 359 -1.12 14.85 -2.97
N TYR A 360 -0.77 16.09 -3.32
CA TYR A 360 0.36 16.37 -4.21
C TYR A 360 1.69 15.92 -3.56
N ILE A 361 1.90 16.22 -2.27
CA ILE A 361 3.08 15.78 -1.53
C ILE A 361 3.15 14.24 -1.54
N ASN A 362 2.07 13.54 -1.22
CA ASN A 362 2.02 12.09 -1.24
C ASN A 362 2.41 11.51 -2.61
N LYS A 363 1.88 12.07 -3.68
CA LYS A 363 2.07 11.54 -5.04
C LYS A 363 3.44 11.84 -5.64
N TYR A 364 3.97 13.03 -5.42
CA TYR A 364 5.04 13.57 -6.28
C TYR A 364 6.29 14.03 -5.54
N SER A 365 6.27 14.18 -4.21
CA SER A 365 7.47 14.58 -3.49
C SER A 365 8.58 13.54 -3.59
N GLN A 366 9.82 13.99 -3.50
CA GLN A 366 11.03 13.17 -3.60
C GLN A 366 11.98 13.44 -2.44
N ASN A 367 12.99 12.58 -2.26
CA ASN A 367 13.99 12.71 -1.20
C ASN A 367 13.38 12.80 0.21
N ASN A 368 12.27 12.09 0.41
CA ASN A 368 11.48 12.08 1.64
C ASN A 368 12.28 11.44 2.77
N ARG A 369 12.52 12.19 3.85
CA ARG A 369 13.30 11.71 4.99
C ARG A 369 12.96 12.43 6.28
N GLN A 370 13.17 11.76 7.40
CA GLN A 370 13.19 12.40 8.71
C GLN A 370 14.45 13.29 8.83
N LEU A 371 14.25 14.54 9.17
CA LEU A 371 15.35 15.51 9.38
C LEU A 371 15.95 15.34 10.79
N PHE A 372 15.07 15.25 11.79
CA PHE A 372 15.44 14.97 13.18
C PHE A 372 14.26 14.37 13.98
N ARG A 373 14.59 13.75 15.10
CA ARG A 373 13.65 13.39 16.19
C ARG A 373 14.36 13.61 17.52
N ASN A 374 13.93 14.66 18.25
CA ASN A 374 14.47 15.05 19.55
C ASN A 374 13.33 15.11 20.56
N ASP A 375 13.35 14.25 21.58
CA ASP A 375 12.29 14.17 22.61
C ASP A 375 10.86 14.13 22.04
N ASP A 376 10.67 13.33 20.97
CA ASP A 376 9.43 13.22 20.23
C ASP A 376 8.94 14.53 19.54
N LEU A 377 9.80 15.53 19.41
CA LEU A 377 9.66 16.59 18.42
C LEU A 377 10.33 16.16 17.12
N ILE A 378 9.56 16.06 16.04
CA ILE A 378 9.98 15.37 14.84
C ILE A 378 9.83 16.31 13.63
N ALA A 379 10.83 16.32 12.75
CA ALA A 379 10.76 17.01 11.48
C ALA A 379 11.01 16.04 10.32
N TRP A 380 10.21 16.18 9.28
CA TRP A 380 10.39 15.53 7.99
C TRP A 380 10.54 16.56 6.88
N VAL A 381 11.33 16.22 5.87
CA VAL A 381 11.54 17.08 4.70
C VAL A 381 11.41 16.25 3.42
N ALA A 382 10.93 16.91 2.38
CA ALA A 382 10.88 16.37 1.02
C ALA A 382 11.06 17.50 0.00
N ASP A 383 11.35 17.13 -1.24
CA ASP A 383 11.54 18.05 -2.35
C ASP A 383 10.33 18.02 -3.31
N ASP A 384 9.98 19.17 -3.86
CA ASP A 384 9.11 19.23 -5.01
C ASP A 384 9.96 19.15 -6.30
N PRO A 385 9.92 18.01 -7.03
CA PRO A 385 10.77 17.84 -8.22
C PRO A 385 10.42 18.79 -9.37
N LYS A 386 9.21 19.38 -9.35
CA LYS A 386 8.74 20.28 -10.40
C LYS A 386 9.19 21.71 -10.20
N THR A 387 9.15 22.21 -8.96
CA THR A 387 9.43 23.63 -8.67
C THR A 387 10.77 23.86 -7.96
N GLY A 388 11.31 22.82 -7.31
CA GLY A 388 12.47 22.93 -6.42
C GLY A 388 12.11 23.42 -5.02
N ASP A 389 10.82 23.65 -4.72
CA ASP A 389 10.34 23.98 -3.39
C ASP A 389 10.63 22.82 -2.41
N LYS A 390 10.59 23.11 -1.12
CA LYS A 390 10.69 22.10 -0.06
C LYS A 390 9.34 21.91 0.61
N PHE A 391 9.07 20.66 1.03
CA PHE A 391 8.01 20.34 1.95
C PHE A 391 8.62 20.05 3.31
N LEU A 392 8.01 20.58 4.36
CA LEU A 392 8.42 20.40 5.74
C LEU A 392 7.21 19.98 6.57
N ALA A 393 7.32 18.85 7.24
CA ALA A 393 6.33 18.42 8.21
C ALA A 393 6.95 18.43 9.61
N LEU A 394 6.26 19.05 10.56
CA LEU A 394 6.66 19.15 11.95
C LEU A 394 5.62 18.49 12.82
N PHE A 395 6.06 17.69 13.80
CA PHE A 395 5.18 16.90 14.66
C PHE A 395 5.59 17.06 16.12
N ASN A 396 4.60 17.25 16.99
CA ASN A 396 4.77 17.14 18.42
C ASN A 396 4.15 15.82 18.88
N ALA A 397 4.95 14.77 18.91
CA ALA A 397 4.54 13.43 19.33
C ALA A 397 4.76 13.16 20.81
N GLN A 398 4.97 14.22 21.63
CA GLN A 398 5.17 14.09 23.07
C GLN A 398 3.87 13.69 23.78
N ASP A 399 3.95 12.69 24.65
CA ASP A 399 2.94 12.43 25.64
C ASP A 399 3.05 13.46 26.78
N SER A 400 2.11 13.51 27.73
CA SER A 400 2.12 14.52 28.79
C SER A 400 3.46 14.55 29.53
N VAL A 401 4.14 15.69 29.49
CA VAL A 401 5.34 15.92 30.29
C VAL A 401 4.91 16.25 31.70
N LYS A 402 5.41 15.51 32.70
CA LYS A 402 5.08 15.72 34.15
C LYS A 402 5.38 17.13 34.64
N ALA A 403 6.25 17.89 33.98
CA ALA A 403 6.69 19.22 34.43
C ALA A 403 5.84 20.38 33.89
N ASP A 404 5.05 20.21 32.84
CA ASP A 404 4.38 21.32 32.14
C ASP A 404 3.01 20.91 31.56
N ALA A 405 2.14 20.35 32.41
CA ALA A 405 0.80 19.92 31.97
C ALA A 405 -0.03 21.07 31.33
N ASN A 406 0.38 22.31 31.53
CA ASN A 406 -0.26 23.51 30.99
C ASN A 406 0.32 24.00 29.64
N LYS A 407 1.45 23.44 29.14
CA LYS A 407 1.95 23.79 27.81
C LYS A 407 1.20 23.02 26.76
N VAL A 408 0.26 23.69 26.13
CA VAL A 408 -0.56 23.14 25.06
C VAL A 408 0.23 23.04 23.75
N SER A 409 1.27 23.88 23.54
CA SER A 409 2.10 23.89 22.33
C SER A 409 3.59 24.10 22.63
N ILE A 410 4.45 23.65 21.75
CA ILE A 410 5.91 23.80 21.81
C ILE A 410 6.41 24.32 20.48
N LYS A 411 7.38 25.25 20.54
CA LYS A 411 8.11 25.70 19.35
C LYS A 411 9.05 24.61 18.85
N ILE A 412 8.96 24.30 17.57
CA ILE A 412 9.86 23.35 16.90
C ILE A 412 10.74 24.13 15.92
N PRO A 413 11.97 24.51 16.33
CA PRO A 413 12.86 25.29 15.47
C PRO A 413 13.47 24.42 14.38
N VAL A 414 13.48 24.93 13.16
CA VAL A 414 14.15 24.33 11.99
C VAL A 414 15.08 25.36 11.38
N ASN A 415 16.37 25.05 11.35
CA ASN A 415 17.34 25.81 10.57
C ASN A 415 17.13 25.55 9.08
N LEU A 416 16.74 26.56 8.33
CA LEU A 416 16.43 26.45 6.89
C LEU A 416 17.64 26.06 6.06
N GLY A 417 18.86 26.38 6.50
CA GLY A 417 20.10 25.94 5.87
C GLY A 417 20.29 24.43 5.87
N GLN A 418 19.79 23.71 6.91
CA GLN A 418 19.86 22.23 6.99
C GLN A 418 19.01 21.53 5.91
N ILE A 419 18.03 22.24 5.35
CA ILE A 419 17.18 21.72 4.27
C ILE A 419 17.53 22.33 2.90
N GLY A 420 18.71 23.00 2.81
CA GLY A 420 19.27 23.54 1.56
C GLY A 420 18.72 24.89 1.15
N ILE A 421 18.16 25.67 2.08
CA ILE A 421 17.66 27.03 1.81
C ILE A 421 18.69 28.03 2.27
N THR A 422 19.31 28.77 1.32
CA THR A 422 20.39 29.71 1.58
C THR A 422 19.99 31.18 1.47
N GLY A 423 18.72 31.49 1.29
CA GLY A 423 18.25 32.87 1.10
C GLY A 423 16.87 33.08 1.72
N GLN A 424 16.20 34.11 1.28
CA GLN A 424 14.82 34.36 1.69
C GLN A 424 13.88 33.36 1.04
N CYS A 425 12.98 32.78 1.82
CA CYS A 425 11.92 31.91 1.35
C CYS A 425 10.56 32.38 1.87
N THR A 426 9.50 31.97 1.20
CA THR A 426 8.11 32.17 1.66
C THR A 426 7.60 30.81 2.18
N ILE A 427 6.94 30.80 3.34
CA ILE A 427 6.39 29.60 3.92
C ILE A 427 4.85 29.66 3.89
N THR A 428 4.24 28.60 3.40
CA THR A 428 2.78 28.42 3.35
C THR A 428 2.36 27.21 4.18
N ASP A 429 1.39 27.39 5.06
CA ASP A 429 0.70 26.29 5.76
C ASP A 429 -0.19 25.56 4.75
N VAL A 430 0.10 24.29 4.50
CA VAL A 430 -0.56 23.47 3.49
C VAL A 430 -1.99 23.11 3.89
N TRP A 431 -2.23 22.84 5.18
CA TRP A 431 -3.56 22.47 5.64
C TRP A 431 -4.57 23.61 5.55
N ASN A 432 -4.12 24.82 5.89
CA ASN A 432 -4.96 26.02 5.94
C ASN A 432 -4.82 26.89 4.69
N ASN A 433 -3.96 26.53 3.74
CA ASN A 433 -3.60 27.33 2.58
C ASN A 433 -3.26 28.79 2.94
N ARG A 434 -2.51 28.97 4.06
CA ARG A 434 -2.19 30.28 4.63
C ARG A 434 -0.72 30.63 4.43
N ASN A 435 -0.45 31.76 3.79
CA ASN A 435 0.89 32.33 3.71
C ASN A 435 1.32 32.85 5.09
N LEU A 436 2.41 32.33 5.62
CA LEU A 436 2.97 32.69 6.94
C LEU A 436 4.00 33.82 6.84
N GLY A 437 4.36 34.27 5.64
CA GLY A 437 5.35 35.32 5.41
C GLY A 437 6.69 34.79 4.95
N ASN A 438 7.71 35.67 5.07
CA ASN A 438 9.07 35.44 4.60
C ASN A 438 10.02 35.10 5.75
N PHE A 439 10.91 34.14 5.52
CA PHE A 439 11.88 33.66 6.49
C PHE A 439 13.28 33.58 5.82
N ILE A 440 14.34 33.64 6.61
CA ILE A 440 15.72 33.64 6.08
C ILE A 440 16.58 32.54 6.70
N LYS A 441 16.61 32.40 8.02
CA LYS A 441 17.50 31.46 8.72
C LYS A 441 16.79 30.36 9.46
N GLU A 442 15.68 30.67 10.07
CA GLU A 442 14.95 29.77 10.94
C GLU A 442 13.44 29.91 10.75
N PHE A 443 12.75 28.78 10.88
CA PHE A 443 11.31 28.72 11.02
C PHE A 443 10.98 27.95 12.29
N SER A 444 10.20 28.52 13.19
CA SER A 444 9.95 27.97 14.53
C SER A 444 8.47 28.14 14.93
N PRO A 445 7.57 27.37 14.33
CA PRO A 445 6.16 27.43 14.65
C PRO A 445 5.84 26.71 15.98
N ASP A 446 4.75 27.14 16.62
CA ASP A 446 4.18 26.47 17.76
C ASP A 446 3.31 25.28 17.30
N ILE A 447 3.63 24.07 17.76
CA ILE A 447 2.89 22.85 17.44
C ILE A 447 2.27 22.28 18.73
N ARG A 448 0.94 22.13 18.73
CA ARG A 448 0.22 21.52 19.86
C ARG A 448 0.61 20.05 20.02
N ARG A 449 0.38 19.52 21.23
CA ARG A 449 0.57 18.09 21.51
C ARG A 449 -0.27 17.25 20.56
N HIS A 450 0.33 16.17 20.03
CA HIS A 450 -0.24 15.26 19.04
C HIS A 450 -0.59 15.90 17.69
N ALA A 451 -0.34 17.22 17.55
CA ALA A 451 -0.60 17.95 16.31
C ALA A 451 0.61 17.92 15.36
N SER A 452 0.34 18.33 14.13
CA SER A 452 1.35 18.55 13.11
C SER A 452 1.18 19.90 12.41
N GLY A 453 2.27 20.39 11.82
CA GLY A 453 2.27 21.43 10.81
C GLY A 453 2.86 20.88 9.51
N LEU A 454 2.21 21.11 8.40
CA LEU A 454 2.69 20.73 7.06
C LEU A 454 2.86 22.00 6.22
N TYR A 455 4.06 22.21 5.71
CA TYR A 455 4.44 23.49 5.10
C TYR A 455 5.04 23.26 3.73
N ARG A 456 4.73 24.20 2.82
CA ARG A 456 5.45 24.38 1.56
C ARG A 456 6.39 25.57 1.72
N ILE A 457 7.65 25.41 1.36
CA ILE A 457 8.69 26.44 1.43
C ILE A 457 9.13 26.76 0.01
N THR A 458 8.74 27.94 -0.45
CA THR A 458 9.07 28.44 -1.79
C THR A 458 10.30 29.32 -1.73
N ILE A 459 11.34 28.96 -2.46
CA ILE A 459 12.61 29.69 -2.54
C ILE A 459 12.41 30.88 -3.48
N LYS A 460 12.71 32.09 -3.00
CA LYS A 460 12.77 33.27 -3.89
C LYS A 460 14.02 33.16 -4.75
N LYS A 461 13.82 33.06 -6.05
CA LYS A 461 14.90 33.14 -7.05
C LYS A 461 15.40 34.56 -7.18
#